data_c9595e8fa9f7915d32fb586b28ca83f1
#
_entry.id   c9595e8fa9f7915d32fb586b28ca83f1
#
_cell.length_a   1.000
_cell.length_b   1.000
_cell.length_c   1.000
_cell.angle_alpha   90.00
_cell.angle_beta   90.00
_cell.angle_gamma   90.00
#
_symmetry.space_group_name_H-M   'P 1'
#
loop_
_entity.id
_entity.type
_entity.pdbx_description
1 polymer ?
#
loop_
_entity_poly.entity_id
_entity_poly.type
_entity_poly.pdbx_seq_one_letter_code
_entity_poly.pdbx_strand_id
1 'polypeptide(L)'
;MRTIKYSEAINEALHQLLASNKKVFLVGQGVTSPWYVGTTTVGLIDRFGPYRVFDTPVSENAVTGLGVGAALTGMRPIVVHPRMDFMYYAMDQIANQAANWHYMFGGQMSVPITIWGIINRGGEQGAQHSQALQAIFAHIPGLKVVMPSTPYDVKGLLVASVEDDNPVIFIDDRWLYDYEGDVPEGLYSVEIGKGIVRRKGKDVTIAATSYMVYKAIEAGKDLEKEGVDVEIIDLRTVKPLDKQLLYNSVKKTKRLVIADAAWKTCGIGAEISATIAESKLLTTLKAPIIRVTLPDTPAPASSVLEQAYYPESKDINLAVKNLLN
;
A
#
# COMPACT_ATOMS: atom_id res chain seq x y z
N MET A 1 -4.11 -16.90 17.75
CA MET A 1 -3.90 -16.43 16.37
C MET A 1 -4.06 -17.62 15.44
N ARG A 2 -4.59 -17.43 14.27
CA ARG A 2 -4.72 -18.46 13.22
C ARG A 2 -4.04 -17.94 11.97
N THR A 3 -3.48 -18.84 11.18
CA THR A 3 -2.80 -18.51 9.93
C THR A 3 -3.83 -18.49 8.80
N ILE A 4 -3.94 -17.37 8.09
CA ILE A 4 -4.83 -17.18 6.94
C ILE A 4 -4.10 -16.45 5.82
N LYS A 5 -4.65 -16.55 4.60
CA LYS A 5 -4.12 -15.82 3.44
C LYS A 5 -4.39 -14.31 3.55
N TYR A 6 -3.58 -13.54 2.85
CA TYR A 6 -3.74 -12.09 2.74
C TYR A 6 -5.12 -11.70 2.17
N SER A 7 -5.57 -12.37 1.11
CA SER A 7 -6.91 -12.15 0.53
C SER A 7 -8.05 -12.51 1.50
N GLU A 8 -7.88 -13.57 2.29
CA GLU A 8 -8.84 -13.97 3.33
C GLU A 8 -8.90 -12.94 4.47
N ALA A 9 -7.76 -12.34 4.83
CA ALA A 9 -7.69 -11.30 5.84
C ALA A 9 -8.44 -10.02 5.41
N ILE A 10 -8.39 -9.65 4.11
CA ILE A 10 -9.21 -8.57 3.54
C ILE A 10 -10.69 -8.94 3.62
N ASN A 11 -11.06 -10.14 3.15
CA ASN A 11 -12.44 -10.59 3.16
C ASN A 11 -13.04 -10.57 4.57
N GLU A 12 -12.29 -11.07 5.54
CA GLU A 12 -12.71 -11.07 6.94
C GLU A 12 -12.87 -9.65 7.50
N ALA A 13 -11.94 -8.74 7.21
CA ALA A 13 -12.05 -7.34 7.61
C ALA A 13 -13.34 -6.70 7.06
N LEU A 14 -13.65 -6.92 5.78
CA LEU A 14 -14.86 -6.42 5.14
C LEU A 14 -16.13 -6.98 5.78
N HIS A 15 -16.18 -8.30 6.04
CA HIS A 15 -17.29 -8.93 6.75
C HIS A 15 -17.51 -8.34 8.14
N GLN A 16 -16.44 -8.11 8.89
CA GLN A 16 -16.50 -7.57 10.25
C GLN A 16 -16.90 -6.10 10.26
N LEU A 17 -16.35 -5.28 9.35
CA LEU A 17 -16.67 -3.86 9.21
C LEU A 17 -18.14 -3.65 8.82
N LEU A 18 -18.63 -4.37 7.82
CA LEU A 18 -20.03 -4.31 7.41
C LEU A 18 -20.99 -4.78 8.49
N ALA A 19 -20.62 -5.77 9.30
CA ALA A 19 -21.43 -6.27 10.40
C ALA A 19 -21.47 -5.30 11.59
N SER A 20 -20.34 -4.69 11.93
CA SER A 20 -20.22 -3.82 13.11
C SER A 20 -20.73 -2.40 12.90
N ASN A 21 -20.72 -1.90 11.66
CA ASN A 21 -21.07 -0.50 11.38
C ASN A 21 -22.03 -0.38 10.19
N LYS A 22 -23.28 0.03 10.46
CA LYS A 22 -24.31 0.22 9.44
C LYS A 22 -24.01 1.34 8.44
N LYS A 23 -23.09 2.24 8.73
CA LYS A 23 -22.65 3.33 7.84
C LYS A 23 -21.65 2.87 6.77
N VAL A 24 -20.99 1.72 6.99
CA VAL A 24 -20.04 1.16 6.02
C VAL A 24 -20.80 0.49 4.88
N PHE A 25 -20.40 0.78 3.66
CA PHE A 25 -20.85 0.06 2.47
C PHE A 25 -19.71 -0.07 1.47
N LEU A 26 -19.78 -1.08 0.61
CA LEU A 26 -18.81 -1.39 -0.43
C LEU A 26 -19.41 -1.10 -1.81
N VAL A 27 -18.72 -0.35 -2.62
CA VAL A 27 -19.15 0.01 -3.98
C VAL A 27 -17.96 0.00 -4.93
N GLY A 28 -18.17 -0.47 -6.13
CA GLY A 28 -17.14 -0.44 -7.17
C GLY A 28 -17.37 -1.51 -8.21
N GLN A 29 -16.56 -1.49 -9.24
CA GLN A 29 -16.63 -2.42 -10.35
C GLN A 29 -16.22 -3.83 -9.91
N GLY A 30 -17.07 -4.82 -10.18
CA GLY A 30 -16.80 -6.23 -9.97
C GLY A 30 -16.83 -6.68 -8.49
N VAL A 31 -17.32 -5.84 -7.55
CA VAL A 31 -17.32 -6.18 -6.12
C VAL A 31 -18.30 -7.31 -5.76
N THR A 32 -19.27 -7.62 -6.62
CA THR A 32 -20.19 -8.75 -6.45
C THR A 32 -19.73 -10.02 -7.17
N SER A 33 -18.67 -9.91 -7.98
CA SER A 33 -18.07 -11.05 -8.67
C SER A 33 -17.22 -11.90 -7.71
N PRO A 34 -17.33 -13.23 -7.73
CA PRO A 34 -16.57 -14.09 -6.82
C PRO A 34 -15.06 -14.14 -7.11
N TRP A 35 -14.59 -13.58 -8.24
CA TRP A 35 -13.19 -13.67 -8.67
C TRP A 35 -12.58 -12.36 -9.13
N TYR A 36 -13.39 -11.34 -9.47
CA TYR A 36 -12.89 -10.13 -10.13
C TYR A 36 -11.93 -9.32 -9.25
N VAL A 37 -12.23 -9.21 -7.98
CA VAL A 37 -11.35 -8.58 -6.97
C VAL A 37 -10.60 -9.65 -6.13
N GLY A 38 -10.25 -10.77 -6.75
CA GLY A 38 -9.39 -11.79 -6.18
C GLY A 38 -9.93 -12.49 -4.94
N THR A 39 -11.22 -12.84 -4.94
CA THR A 39 -11.95 -13.51 -3.84
C THR A 39 -12.14 -12.68 -2.56
N THR A 40 -11.61 -11.48 -2.49
CA THR A 40 -11.65 -10.63 -1.29
C THR A 40 -13.06 -10.16 -0.90
N THR A 41 -14.02 -10.23 -1.82
CA THR A 41 -15.43 -9.80 -1.62
C THR A 41 -16.44 -10.95 -1.61
N VAL A 42 -15.98 -12.19 -1.63
CA VAL A 42 -16.84 -13.37 -1.65
C VAL A 42 -17.80 -13.39 -0.44
N GLY A 43 -19.09 -13.69 -0.70
CA GLY A 43 -20.14 -13.82 0.32
C GLY A 43 -20.64 -12.50 0.92
N LEU A 44 -20.08 -11.35 0.55
CA LEU A 44 -20.49 -10.07 1.11
C LEU A 44 -21.91 -9.68 0.68
N ILE A 45 -22.23 -9.78 -0.62
CA ILE A 45 -23.55 -9.41 -1.13
C ILE A 45 -24.64 -10.34 -0.58
N ASP A 46 -24.36 -11.63 -0.45
CA ASP A 46 -25.30 -12.61 0.08
C ASP A 46 -25.66 -12.32 1.55
N ARG A 47 -24.67 -11.85 2.32
CA ARG A 47 -24.84 -11.57 3.74
C ARG A 47 -25.41 -10.18 4.03
N PHE A 48 -25.01 -9.15 3.29
CA PHE A 48 -25.34 -7.76 3.62
C PHE A 48 -26.33 -7.10 2.65
N GLY A 49 -26.61 -7.75 1.54
CA GLY A 49 -27.57 -7.31 0.53
C GLY A 49 -27.07 -6.20 -0.39
N PRO A 50 -27.85 -5.93 -1.47
CA PRO A 50 -27.43 -5.04 -2.57
C PRO A 50 -27.43 -3.54 -2.20
N TYR A 51 -27.95 -3.16 -1.04
CA TYR A 51 -27.87 -1.77 -0.55
C TYR A 51 -26.58 -1.47 0.24
N ARG A 52 -25.83 -2.51 0.57
CA ARG A 52 -24.59 -2.40 1.33
C ARG A 52 -23.36 -2.85 0.54
N VAL A 53 -23.57 -3.70 -0.45
CA VAL A 53 -22.54 -4.20 -1.37
C VAL A 53 -23.13 -4.18 -2.77
N PHE A 54 -22.67 -3.28 -3.62
CA PHE A 54 -23.23 -3.13 -4.95
C PHE A 54 -22.19 -2.83 -6.02
N ASP A 55 -22.38 -3.48 -7.15
CA ASP A 55 -21.56 -3.33 -8.34
C ASP A 55 -21.94 -2.08 -9.12
N THR A 56 -21.03 -1.58 -9.92
CA THR A 56 -21.25 -0.40 -10.74
C THR A 56 -20.77 -0.63 -12.17
N PRO A 57 -21.33 0.11 -13.14
CA PRO A 57 -20.69 0.25 -14.44
C PRO A 57 -19.28 0.83 -14.32
N VAL A 58 -18.46 0.63 -15.35
CA VAL A 58 -17.14 1.28 -15.46
C VAL A 58 -17.33 2.79 -15.57
N SER A 59 -17.08 3.49 -14.47
CA SER A 59 -17.21 4.96 -14.39
C SER A 59 -16.51 5.47 -13.13
N GLU A 60 -15.20 5.40 -13.08
CA GLU A 60 -14.38 5.64 -11.88
C GLU A 60 -14.64 7.01 -11.27
N ASN A 61 -14.80 8.04 -12.12
CA ASN A 61 -15.09 9.40 -11.66
C ASN A 61 -16.45 9.48 -10.94
N ALA A 62 -17.50 8.93 -11.56
CA ALA A 62 -18.85 8.97 -11.00
C ALA A 62 -18.95 8.15 -9.72
N VAL A 63 -18.34 6.95 -9.69
CA VAL A 63 -18.36 6.05 -8.53
C VAL A 63 -17.60 6.65 -7.34
N THR A 64 -16.46 7.25 -7.60
CA THR A 64 -15.69 7.94 -6.53
C THR A 64 -16.44 9.17 -6.04
N GLY A 65 -17.05 9.96 -6.95
CA GLY A 65 -17.90 11.11 -6.58
C GLY A 65 -19.11 10.72 -5.75
N LEU A 66 -19.77 9.57 -6.07
CA LEU A 66 -20.83 8.99 -5.24
C LEU A 66 -20.29 8.69 -3.83
N GLY A 67 -19.11 8.07 -3.73
CA GLY A 67 -18.46 7.81 -2.45
C GLY A 67 -18.20 9.07 -1.64
N VAL A 68 -17.64 10.11 -2.27
CA VAL A 68 -17.41 11.41 -1.63
C VAL A 68 -18.73 12.02 -1.12
N GLY A 69 -19.78 12.06 -1.96
CA GLY A 69 -21.09 12.57 -1.58
C GLY A 69 -21.70 11.79 -0.41
N ALA A 70 -21.62 10.47 -0.44
CA ALA A 70 -22.08 9.61 0.66
C ALA A 70 -21.29 9.85 1.96
N ALA A 71 -19.97 10.01 1.87
CA ALA A 71 -19.15 10.34 3.04
C ALA A 71 -19.54 11.67 3.67
N LEU A 72 -19.82 12.69 2.88
CA LEU A 72 -20.30 14.00 3.34
C LEU A 72 -21.67 13.94 4.04
N THR A 73 -22.48 12.91 3.78
CA THR A 73 -23.75 12.66 4.49
C THR A 73 -23.59 11.75 5.71
N GLY A 74 -22.37 11.44 6.11
CA GLY A 74 -22.04 10.67 7.32
C GLY A 74 -21.96 9.16 7.12
N MET A 75 -21.94 8.67 5.87
CA MET A 75 -21.60 7.28 5.56
C MET A 75 -20.08 7.05 5.54
N ARG A 76 -19.66 5.78 5.53
CA ARG A 76 -18.25 5.36 5.43
C ARG A 76 -18.08 4.42 4.23
N PRO A 77 -18.02 4.96 3.02
CA PRO A 77 -17.87 4.16 1.81
C PRO A 77 -16.47 3.57 1.66
N ILE A 78 -16.43 2.33 1.18
CA ILE A 78 -15.24 1.70 0.62
C ILE A 78 -15.46 1.66 -0.90
N VAL A 79 -14.73 2.51 -1.63
CA VAL A 79 -14.81 2.59 -3.09
C VAL A 79 -13.69 1.75 -3.68
N VAL A 80 -14.03 0.71 -4.46
CA VAL A 80 -13.07 -0.25 -4.99
C VAL A 80 -12.74 0.05 -6.44
N HIS A 81 -11.46 0.23 -6.69
CA HIS A 81 -10.86 0.30 -8.02
C HIS A 81 -10.04 -0.97 -8.30
N PRO A 82 -10.60 -1.96 -9.01
CA PRO A 82 -9.95 -3.27 -9.22
C PRO A 82 -8.64 -3.19 -10.01
N ARG A 83 -8.40 -2.05 -10.63
CA ARG A 83 -7.14 -1.65 -11.24
C ARG A 83 -6.83 -0.23 -10.80
N MET A 84 -5.74 -0.07 -10.06
CA MET A 84 -5.26 1.23 -9.59
C MET A 84 -5.01 2.22 -10.74
N ASP A 85 -4.64 1.72 -11.89
CA ASP A 85 -4.39 2.48 -13.11
C ASP A 85 -5.56 3.40 -13.49
N PHE A 86 -6.79 2.93 -13.30
CA PHE A 86 -7.98 3.70 -13.67
C PHE A 86 -8.42 4.71 -12.60
N MET A 87 -7.75 4.78 -11.47
CA MET A 87 -7.93 5.88 -10.51
C MET A 87 -7.54 7.23 -11.11
N TYR A 88 -6.78 7.27 -12.22
CA TYR A 88 -6.54 8.49 -12.97
C TYR A 88 -7.84 9.16 -13.44
N TYR A 89 -8.87 8.40 -13.81
CA TYR A 89 -10.18 8.95 -14.17
C TYR A 89 -10.94 9.56 -12.96
N ALA A 90 -10.60 9.17 -11.76
CA ALA A 90 -11.22 9.67 -10.53
C ALA A 90 -10.41 10.79 -9.84
N MET A 91 -9.33 11.27 -10.45
CA MET A 91 -8.40 12.23 -9.81
C MET A 91 -9.07 13.51 -9.34
N ASP A 92 -10.07 14.04 -10.05
CA ASP A 92 -10.81 15.22 -9.57
C ASP A 92 -11.51 14.94 -8.24
N GLN A 93 -12.22 13.81 -8.16
CA GLN A 93 -12.95 13.42 -6.94
C GLN A 93 -12.01 13.10 -5.77
N ILE A 94 -10.84 12.56 -6.06
CA ILE A 94 -9.83 12.22 -5.05
C ILE A 94 -9.09 13.48 -4.59
N ALA A 95 -8.52 14.23 -5.52
CA ALA A 95 -7.60 15.33 -5.23
C ALA A 95 -8.31 16.65 -4.92
N ASN A 96 -9.34 17.02 -5.70
CA ASN A 96 -10.02 18.30 -5.55
C ASN A 96 -11.18 18.22 -4.56
N GLN A 97 -11.87 17.08 -4.51
CA GLN A 97 -13.00 16.93 -3.61
C GLN A 97 -12.57 16.28 -2.29
N ALA A 98 -12.33 14.97 -2.24
CA ALA A 98 -12.08 14.25 -0.99
C ALA A 98 -10.94 14.85 -0.16
N ALA A 99 -9.80 15.12 -0.76
CA ALA A 99 -8.61 15.62 -0.06
C ALA A 99 -8.78 17.03 0.53
N ASN A 100 -9.58 17.90 -0.10
CA ASN A 100 -9.62 19.33 0.24
C ASN A 100 -10.80 19.74 1.12
N TRP A 101 -11.87 18.98 1.18
CA TRP A 101 -13.11 19.39 1.90
C TRP A 101 -12.85 19.77 3.36
N HIS A 102 -12.11 18.98 4.09
CA HIS A 102 -11.80 19.28 5.49
C HIS A 102 -11.12 20.64 5.65
N TYR A 103 -10.16 20.95 4.78
CA TYR A 103 -9.46 22.23 4.79
C TYR A 103 -10.35 23.39 4.35
N MET A 104 -11.08 23.25 3.22
CA MET A 104 -11.92 24.30 2.66
C MET A 104 -13.03 24.73 3.61
N PHE A 105 -13.54 23.82 4.42
CA PHE A 105 -14.60 24.11 5.39
C PHE A 105 -14.09 24.29 6.83
N GLY A 106 -12.80 24.65 6.99
CA GLY A 106 -12.23 25.01 8.28
C GLY A 106 -12.30 23.89 9.34
N GLY A 107 -12.22 22.64 8.91
CA GLY A 107 -12.29 21.47 9.80
C GLY A 107 -13.71 21.05 10.24
N GLN A 108 -14.76 21.76 9.80
CA GLN A 108 -16.14 21.46 10.19
C GLN A 108 -16.73 20.25 9.46
N MET A 109 -16.15 19.87 8.33
CA MET A 109 -16.59 18.73 7.52
C MET A 109 -15.43 17.76 7.31
N SER A 110 -15.73 16.48 7.33
CA SER A 110 -14.80 15.39 7.05
C SER A 110 -15.32 14.55 5.91
N VAL A 111 -14.41 13.83 5.23
CA VAL A 111 -14.75 12.91 4.14
C VAL A 111 -14.21 11.52 4.51
N PRO A 112 -14.92 10.76 5.36
CA PRO A 112 -14.50 9.44 5.82
C PRO A 112 -14.68 8.37 4.72
N ILE A 113 -13.85 8.45 3.68
CA ILE A 113 -13.85 7.55 2.53
C ILE A 113 -12.59 6.72 2.48
N THR A 114 -12.73 5.42 2.27
CA THR A 114 -11.63 4.53 1.91
C THR A 114 -11.66 4.29 0.40
N ILE A 115 -10.64 4.71 -0.30
CA ILE A 115 -10.48 4.49 -1.74
C ILE A 115 -9.48 3.36 -1.92
N TRP A 116 -9.99 2.20 -2.27
CA TRP A 116 -9.21 0.99 -2.39
C TRP A 116 -8.75 0.79 -3.83
N GLY A 117 -7.43 0.95 -4.05
CA GLY A 117 -6.78 0.70 -5.33
C GLY A 117 -5.99 -0.60 -5.31
N ILE A 118 -6.18 -1.46 -6.31
CA ILE A 118 -5.49 -2.75 -6.42
C ILE A 118 -4.39 -2.64 -7.46
N ILE A 119 -3.14 -2.94 -7.06
CA ILE A 119 -2.03 -3.13 -7.99
C ILE A 119 -2.14 -4.53 -8.58
N ASN A 120 -2.30 -4.60 -9.90
CA ASN A 120 -2.27 -5.85 -10.63
C ASN A 120 -0.98 -5.95 -11.41
N ARG A 121 -0.13 -6.87 -11.02
CA ARG A 121 1.10 -7.15 -11.77
C ARG A 121 1.23 -8.66 -11.94
N GLY A 122 2.00 -9.06 -12.92
CA GLY A 122 2.07 -10.45 -13.33
C GLY A 122 0.90 -10.85 -14.25
N GLY A 123 1.03 -11.95 -14.94
CA GLY A 123 0.01 -12.47 -15.83
C GLY A 123 -0.24 -11.62 -17.08
N GLU A 124 0.80 -10.97 -17.58
CA GLU A 124 0.81 -10.27 -18.87
C GLU A 124 -0.24 -9.14 -18.97
N GLN A 125 -0.49 -8.46 -17.85
CA GLN A 125 -1.46 -7.36 -17.77
C GLN A 125 -1.04 -6.11 -18.58
N GLY A 126 0.27 -5.94 -18.83
CA GLY A 126 0.81 -4.87 -19.67
C GLY A 126 0.72 -3.48 -19.04
N ALA A 127 0.95 -2.46 -19.86
CA ALA A 127 1.20 -1.08 -19.44
C ALA A 127 0.04 -0.41 -18.68
N GLN A 128 -1.21 -0.73 -19.04
CA GLN A 128 -2.40 -0.05 -18.51
C GLN A 128 -3.03 -0.73 -17.29
N HIS A 129 -2.48 -1.87 -16.83
CA HIS A 129 -3.10 -2.66 -15.77
C HIS A 129 -2.13 -3.04 -14.64
N SER A 130 -0.89 -2.51 -14.67
CA SER A 130 0.19 -2.94 -13.78
C SER A 130 0.89 -1.80 -13.05
N GLN A 131 0.31 -0.60 -13.06
CA GLN A 131 0.94 0.58 -12.46
C GLN A 131 0.81 0.57 -10.94
N ALA A 132 1.84 1.09 -10.27
CA ALA A 132 1.87 1.34 -8.84
C ALA A 132 1.96 2.86 -8.61
N LEU A 133 0.84 3.49 -8.24
CA LEU A 133 0.65 4.94 -8.28
C LEU A 133 0.73 5.61 -6.90
N GLN A 134 1.25 4.94 -5.88
CA GLN A 134 1.31 5.45 -4.50
C GLN A 134 1.94 6.83 -4.39
N ALA A 135 2.96 7.12 -5.19
CA ALA A 135 3.65 8.41 -5.16
C ALA A 135 2.75 9.58 -5.57
N ILE A 136 1.87 9.39 -6.54
CA ILE A 136 0.92 10.41 -7.00
C ILE A 136 -0.03 10.79 -5.88
N PHE A 137 -0.60 9.80 -5.20
CA PHE A 137 -1.53 10.05 -4.10
C PHE A 137 -0.81 10.57 -2.84
N ALA A 138 0.40 10.11 -2.58
CA ALA A 138 1.20 10.60 -1.47
C ALA A 138 1.61 12.07 -1.64
N HIS A 139 1.71 12.57 -2.88
CA HIS A 139 1.99 13.99 -3.15
C HIS A 139 0.83 14.91 -2.74
N ILE A 140 -0.43 14.44 -2.79
CA ILE A 140 -1.62 15.29 -2.59
C ILE A 140 -1.84 15.57 -1.09
N PRO A 141 -1.81 16.83 -0.61
CA PRO A 141 -2.19 17.17 0.76
C PRO A 141 -3.62 16.72 1.09
N GLY A 142 -3.87 16.32 2.34
CA GLY A 142 -5.19 15.85 2.78
C GLY A 142 -5.45 14.35 2.59
N LEU A 143 -4.66 13.64 1.78
CA LEU A 143 -4.75 12.19 1.66
C LEU A 143 -3.81 11.48 2.62
N LYS A 144 -4.24 10.33 3.13
CA LYS A 144 -3.39 9.29 3.72
C LYS A 144 -3.22 8.15 2.71
N VAL A 145 -2.06 7.50 2.70
CA VAL A 145 -1.77 6.41 1.76
C VAL A 145 -1.14 5.25 2.51
N VAL A 146 -1.81 4.11 2.51
CA VAL A 146 -1.37 2.88 3.18
C VAL A 146 -1.09 1.77 2.19
N MET A 147 -0.06 0.97 2.46
CA MET A 147 0.41 -0.14 1.62
C MET A 147 0.79 -1.33 2.50
N PRO A 148 -0.17 -2.10 3.00
CA PRO A 148 0.11 -3.27 3.84
C PRO A 148 0.91 -4.33 3.09
N SER A 149 1.71 -5.11 3.82
CA SER A 149 2.49 -6.22 3.28
C SER A 149 2.05 -7.59 3.79
N THR A 150 1.49 -7.69 5.01
CA THR A 150 1.16 -8.97 5.63
C THR A 150 -0.35 -9.13 5.86
N PRO A 151 -0.85 -10.38 6.05
CA PRO A 151 -2.24 -10.62 6.42
C PRO A 151 -2.69 -9.85 7.67
N TYR A 152 -1.82 -9.76 8.69
CA TYR A 152 -2.08 -8.94 9.87
C TYR A 152 -2.28 -7.47 9.53
N ASP A 153 -1.37 -6.92 8.74
CA ASP A 153 -1.39 -5.49 8.43
C ASP A 153 -2.53 -5.11 7.49
N VAL A 154 -2.83 -5.95 6.49
CA VAL A 154 -3.90 -5.65 5.53
C VAL A 154 -5.25 -5.57 6.22
N LYS A 155 -5.53 -6.49 7.14
CA LYS A 155 -6.75 -6.45 7.95
C LYS A 155 -6.77 -5.21 8.85
N GLY A 156 -5.72 -4.99 9.64
CA GLY A 156 -5.67 -3.90 10.60
C GLY A 156 -5.63 -2.51 9.97
N LEU A 157 -4.93 -2.34 8.83
CA LEU A 157 -4.90 -1.06 8.11
C LEU A 157 -6.20 -0.80 7.33
N LEU A 158 -6.88 -1.84 6.83
CA LEU A 158 -8.21 -1.67 6.23
C LEU A 158 -9.22 -1.18 7.27
N VAL A 159 -9.21 -1.78 8.46
CA VAL A 159 -10.04 -1.33 9.58
C VAL A 159 -9.72 0.13 9.93
N ALA A 160 -8.45 0.46 10.14
CA ALA A 160 -8.02 1.82 10.45
C ALA A 160 -8.41 2.83 9.35
N SER A 161 -8.36 2.42 8.08
CA SER A 161 -8.73 3.27 6.94
C SER A 161 -10.23 3.59 6.94
N VAL A 162 -11.08 2.61 7.26
CA VAL A 162 -12.54 2.81 7.32
C VAL A 162 -12.95 3.61 8.57
N GLU A 163 -12.19 3.50 9.65
CA GLU A 163 -12.45 4.26 10.90
C GLU A 163 -11.92 5.69 10.85
N ASP A 164 -11.02 6.01 9.91
CA ASP A 164 -10.48 7.37 9.75
C ASP A 164 -11.56 8.35 9.25
N ASP A 165 -11.58 9.55 9.80
CA ASP A 165 -12.53 10.59 9.40
C ASP A 165 -12.10 11.35 8.14
N ASN A 166 -10.91 11.10 7.63
CA ASN A 166 -10.35 11.72 6.43
C ASN A 166 -10.06 10.67 5.35
N PRO A 167 -9.92 11.08 4.09
CA PRO A 167 -9.76 10.13 2.99
C PRO A 167 -8.46 9.33 3.10
N VAL A 168 -8.59 8.02 2.95
CA VAL A 168 -7.47 7.09 2.92
C VAL A 168 -7.44 6.37 1.57
N ILE A 169 -6.31 6.43 0.91
CA ILE A 169 -5.99 5.59 -0.23
C ILE A 169 -5.40 4.29 0.33
N PHE A 170 -6.17 3.23 0.24
CA PHE A 170 -5.78 1.89 0.65
C PHE A 170 -5.31 1.12 -0.57
N ILE A 171 -4.02 0.78 -0.61
CA ILE A 171 -3.39 0.12 -1.77
C ILE A 171 -2.99 -1.28 -1.36
N ASP A 172 -3.53 -2.28 -2.06
CA ASP A 172 -3.07 -3.65 -1.95
C ASP A 172 -2.44 -4.15 -3.26
N ASP A 173 -1.71 -5.25 -3.16
CA ASP A 173 -0.98 -5.83 -4.27
C ASP A 173 -1.39 -7.29 -4.44
N ARG A 174 -1.88 -7.66 -5.61
CA ARG A 174 -2.34 -9.02 -5.90
C ARG A 174 -1.28 -10.10 -5.72
N TRP A 175 -0.02 -9.77 -5.83
CA TRP A 175 1.05 -10.73 -5.55
C TRP A 175 1.11 -11.15 -4.09
N LEU A 176 0.45 -10.43 -3.18
CA LEU A 176 0.37 -10.77 -1.76
C LEU A 176 -0.77 -11.73 -1.42
N TYR A 177 -1.76 -11.94 -2.31
CA TYR A 177 -3.02 -12.60 -1.99
C TYR A 177 -2.89 -14.02 -1.44
N ASP A 178 -1.90 -14.77 -1.89
CA ASP A 178 -1.63 -16.14 -1.43
C ASP A 178 -0.60 -16.22 -0.28
N TYR A 179 -0.01 -15.10 0.14
CA TYR A 179 0.86 -15.11 1.31
C TYR A 179 0.06 -15.32 2.59
N GLU A 180 0.56 -16.22 3.42
CA GLU A 180 -0.06 -16.58 4.69
C GLU A 180 0.62 -15.89 5.86
N GLY A 181 -0.13 -15.68 6.94
CA GLY A 181 0.38 -15.11 8.18
C GLY A 181 -0.62 -15.17 9.31
N ASP A 182 -0.13 -14.94 10.52
CA ASP A 182 -0.94 -15.00 11.72
C ASP A 182 -1.82 -13.76 11.86
N VAL A 183 -3.12 -13.97 12.03
CA VAL A 183 -4.13 -12.93 12.17
C VAL A 183 -5.01 -13.20 13.40
N PRO A 184 -5.23 -12.20 14.29
CA PRO A 184 -6.18 -12.33 15.38
C PRO A 184 -7.62 -12.46 14.86
N GLU A 185 -8.45 -13.17 15.61
CA GLU A 185 -9.90 -13.13 15.43
C GLU A 185 -10.45 -11.76 15.85
N GLY A 186 -11.59 -11.37 15.31
CA GLY A 186 -12.24 -10.10 15.62
C GLY A 186 -11.61 -8.89 14.93
N LEU A 187 -12.19 -7.72 15.17
CA LEU A 187 -11.71 -6.45 14.64
C LEU A 187 -10.52 -5.94 15.46
N TYR A 188 -9.53 -5.42 14.78
CA TYR A 188 -8.44 -4.62 15.35
C TYR A 188 -7.96 -3.63 14.29
N SER A 189 -7.36 -2.55 14.73
CA SER A 189 -6.73 -1.56 13.85
C SER A 189 -5.21 -1.59 13.99
N VAL A 190 -4.53 -1.21 12.91
CA VAL A 190 -3.10 -0.90 12.87
C VAL A 190 -2.96 0.60 12.65
N GLU A 191 -2.16 1.27 13.46
CA GLU A 191 -2.01 2.72 13.42
C GLU A 191 -1.43 3.18 12.08
N ILE A 192 -2.16 4.06 11.38
CA ILE A 192 -1.69 4.70 10.14
C ILE A 192 -0.53 5.65 10.48
N GLY A 193 0.53 5.61 9.68
CA GLY A 193 1.73 6.41 9.92
C GLY A 193 2.80 5.70 10.76
N LYS A 194 2.60 4.42 11.08
CA LYS A 194 3.56 3.60 11.81
C LYS A 194 4.08 2.44 10.96
N GLY A 195 5.37 2.48 10.68
CA GLY A 195 6.09 1.34 10.13
C GLY A 195 6.48 0.31 11.20
N ILE A 196 7.12 -0.78 10.79
CA ILE A 196 7.60 -1.82 11.70
C ILE A 196 8.94 -2.40 11.23
N VAL A 197 9.79 -2.79 12.18
CA VAL A 197 11.00 -3.58 11.89
C VAL A 197 10.60 -5.05 11.75
N ARG A 198 10.71 -5.60 10.55
CA ARG A 198 10.46 -7.03 10.27
C ARG A 198 11.65 -7.93 10.60
N ARG A 199 12.84 -7.41 10.42
CA ARG A 199 14.09 -8.07 10.78
C ARG A 199 15.02 -7.02 11.40
N LYS A 200 15.55 -7.30 12.59
CA LYS A 200 16.60 -6.49 13.21
C LYS A 200 17.94 -6.78 12.52
N GLY A 201 18.78 -5.76 12.41
CA GLY A 201 20.11 -5.86 11.84
C GLY A 201 20.96 -4.65 12.15
N LYS A 202 22.21 -4.63 11.73
CA LYS A 202 23.19 -3.60 12.09
C LYS A 202 24.01 -3.03 10.93
N ASP A 203 24.06 -3.71 9.77
CA ASP A 203 25.00 -3.37 8.70
C ASP A 203 24.38 -2.46 7.64
N VAL A 204 23.14 -2.74 7.21
CA VAL A 204 22.39 -1.99 6.19
C VAL A 204 20.92 -1.94 6.57
N THR A 205 20.26 -0.79 6.42
CA THR A 205 18.80 -0.66 6.47
C THR A 205 18.23 -0.91 5.08
N ILE A 206 17.22 -1.79 4.98
CA ILE A 206 16.37 -1.94 3.79
C ILE A 206 14.98 -1.42 4.17
N ALA A 207 14.56 -0.30 3.60
CA ALA A 207 13.21 0.23 3.75
C ALA A 207 12.35 -0.21 2.56
N ALA A 208 11.26 -0.93 2.81
CA ALA A 208 10.47 -1.55 1.77
C ALA A 208 8.96 -1.27 1.92
N THR A 209 8.21 -1.37 0.82
CA THR A 209 6.76 -1.24 0.75
C THR A 209 6.13 -2.51 0.17
N SER A 210 4.94 -2.87 0.66
CA SER A 210 4.09 -3.89 0.07
C SER A 210 4.85 -5.20 -0.26
N TYR A 211 4.76 -5.72 -1.49
CA TYR A 211 5.43 -6.94 -1.94
C TYR A 211 6.95 -6.93 -1.76
N MET A 212 7.59 -5.76 -1.89
CA MET A 212 9.05 -5.65 -1.73
C MET A 212 9.54 -5.96 -0.30
N VAL A 213 8.65 -5.96 0.69
CA VAL A 213 8.98 -6.40 2.06
C VAL A 213 9.34 -7.91 2.07
N TYR A 214 8.59 -8.73 1.34
CA TYR A 214 8.91 -10.16 1.21
C TYR A 214 10.23 -10.38 0.46
N LYS A 215 10.45 -9.62 -0.62
CA LYS A 215 11.72 -9.67 -1.37
C LYS A 215 12.91 -9.21 -0.51
N ALA A 216 12.71 -8.24 0.36
CA ALA A 216 13.72 -7.83 1.32
C ALA A 216 14.00 -8.92 2.38
N ILE A 217 12.97 -9.62 2.85
CA ILE A 217 13.14 -10.74 3.79
C ILE A 217 13.88 -11.91 3.13
N GLU A 218 13.56 -12.25 1.89
CA GLU A 218 14.28 -13.25 1.10
C GLU A 218 15.77 -12.87 0.94
N ALA A 219 16.02 -11.63 0.50
CA ALA A 219 17.37 -11.08 0.38
C ALA A 219 18.13 -11.11 1.71
N GLY A 220 17.46 -10.76 2.82
CA GLY A 220 18.06 -10.79 4.15
C GLY A 220 18.52 -12.16 4.60
N LYS A 221 17.78 -13.23 4.24
CA LYS A 221 18.17 -14.62 4.52
C LYS A 221 19.43 -15.05 3.75
N ASP A 222 19.55 -14.59 2.51
CA ASP A 222 20.72 -14.92 1.68
C ASP A 222 21.96 -14.12 2.12
N LEU A 223 21.79 -12.84 2.41
CA LEU A 223 22.87 -11.98 2.92
C LEU A 223 23.40 -12.45 4.27
N GLU A 224 22.55 -13.00 5.14
CA GLU A 224 22.96 -13.57 6.43
C GLU A 224 23.94 -14.74 6.26
N LYS A 225 23.75 -15.60 5.25
CA LYS A 225 24.69 -16.70 4.91
C LYS A 225 26.07 -16.16 4.51
N GLU A 226 26.12 -14.92 4.01
CA GLU A 226 27.36 -14.23 3.63
C GLU A 226 27.90 -13.33 4.75
N GLY A 227 27.31 -13.38 5.95
CA GLY A 227 27.75 -12.64 7.13
C GLY A 227 27.28 -11.17 7.18
N VAL A 228 26.32 -10.78 6.34
CA VAL A 228 25.75 -9.45 6.31
C VAL A 228 24.43 -9.39 7.07
N ASP A 229 24.35 -8.55 8.08
CA ASP A 229 23.21 -8.42 8.99
C ASP A 229 22.34 -7.20 8.66
N VAL A 230 21.33 -7.40 7.81
CA VAL A 230 20.45 -6.32 7.35
C VAL A 230 19.25 -6.09 8.28
N GLU A 231 18.91 -4.83 8.53
CA GLU A 231 17.65 -4.45 9.16
C GLU A 231 16.60 -4.17 8.09
N ILE A 232 15.42 -4.77 8.22
CA ILE A 232 14.34 -4.62 7.27
C ILE A 232 13.19 -3.87 7.92
N ILE A 233 12.85 -2.72 7.35
CA ILE A 233 11.71 -1.90 7.72
C ILE A 233 10.60 -2.07 6.69
N ASP A 234 9.43 -2.46 7.17
CA ASP A 234 8.19 -2.37 6.43
C ASP A 234 7.53 -1.02 6.75
N LEU A 235 7.39 -0.19 5.73
CA LEU A 235 6.87 1.16 5.89
C LEU A 235 5.36 1.18 6.20
N ARG A 236 4.59 0.19 5.73
CA ARG A 236 3.13 0.07 5.88
C ARG A 236 2.34 1.28 5.39
N THR A 237 2.85 2.48 5.66
CA THR A 237 2.24 3.76 5.29
C THR A 237 3.27 4.62 4.59
N VAL A 238 2.93 5.11 3.41
CA VAL A 238 3.80 6.03 2.67
C VAL A 238 3.42 7.49 2.92
N LYS A 239 2.20 7.74 3.38
CA LYS A 239 1.77 9.05 3.89
C LYS A 239 0.71 8.91 5.00
N PRO A 240 0.97 9.42 6.22
CA PRO A 240 2.23 10.01 6.67
C PRO A 240 3.35 8.96 6.78
N LEU A 241 4.57 9.34 6.46
CA LEU A 241 5.75 8.48 6.56
C LEU A 241 6.25 8.42 8.01
N ASP A 242 6.57 7.23 8.53
CA ASP A 242 7.22 7.07 9.84
C ASP A 242 8.71 7.46 9.76
N LYS A 243 8.97 8.78 9.74
CA LYS A 243 10.32 9.34 9.68
C LYS A 243 11.17 8.90 10.88
N GLN A 244 10.56 8.75 12.06
CA GLN A 244 11.31 8.39 13.26
C GLN A 244 11.85 6.96 13.18
N LEU A 245 11.07 6.02 12.68
CA LEU A 245 11.52 4.64 12.44
C LEU A 245 12.69 4.61 11.46
N LEU A 246 12.59 5.33 10.34
CA LEU A 246 13.67 5.47 9.36
C LEU A 246 14.93 6.06 9.97
N TYR A 247 14.81 7.17 10.73
CA TYR A 247 15.96 7.82 11.38
C TYR A 247 16.64 6.89 12.38
N ASN A 248 15.88 6.16 13.20
CA ASN A 248 16.44 5.26 14.19
C ASN A 248 17.22 4.11 13.54
N SER A 249 16.70 3.55 12.47
CA SER A 249 17.36 2.47 11.75
C SER A 249 18.61 2.96 11.00
N VAL A 250 18.49 4.02 10.20
CA VAL A 250 19.62 4.57 9.44
C VAL A 250 20.73 5.11 10.34
N LYS A 251 20.40 5.70 11.50
CA LYS A 251 21.38 6.12 12.51
C LYS A 251 22.26 4.94 12.98
N LYS A 252 21.67 3.76 13.12
CA LYS A 252 22.36 2.53 13.53
C LYS A 252 23.23 1.97 12.42
N THR A 253 22.65 1.76 11.26
CA THR A 253 23.29 1.03 10.14
C THR A 253 24.18 1.91 9.27
N LYS A 254 23.89 3.21 9.17
CA LYS A 254 24.58 4.22 8.35
C LYS A 254 24.61 3.88 6.85
N ARG A 255 23.73 3.00 6.39
CA ARG A 255 23.56 2.60 5.00
C ARG A 255 22.07 2.34 4.72
N LEU A 256 21.60 2.76 3.55
CA LEU A 256 20.19 2.66 3.20
C LEU A 256 19.98 2.13 1.79
N VAL A 257 19.24 1.05 1.68
CA VAL A 257 18.58 0.58 0.46
C VAL A 257 17.09 0.86 0.60
N ILE A 258 16.46 1.38 -0.46
CA ILE A 258 15.02 1.57 -0.54
C ILE A 258 14.48 0.64 -1.62
N ALA A 259 13.53 -0.22 -1.27
CA ALA A 259 12.93 -1.19 -2.18
C ALA A 259 11.44 -0.89 -2.38
N ASP A 260 11.09 -0.41 -3.59
CA ASP A 260 9.72 -0.04 -3.96
C ASP A 260 9.44 -0.47 -5.40
N ALA A 261 8.47 -1.34 -5.61
CA ALA A 261 8.10 -1.83 -6.94
C ALA A 261 7.23 -0.81 -7.70
N ALA A 262 7.70 0.44 -7.77
CA ALA A 262 7.18 1.53 -8.58
C ALA A 262 8.31 2.19 -9.37
N TRP A 263 7.98 3.12 -10.24
CA TRP A 263 8.97 3.84 -11.04
C TRP A 263 9.93 4.66 -10.19
N LYS A 264 11.17 4.75 -10.67
CA LYS A 264 12.27 5.41 -9.95
C LYS A 264 12.08 6.92 -9.84
N THR A 265 11.68 7.55 -10.95
CA THR A 265 11.54 9.00 -11.07
C THR A 265 10.32 9.47 -10.28
N CYS A 266 10.50 10.43 -9.39
CA CYS A 266 9.47 10.96 -8.49
C CYS A 266 8.71 9.90 -7.66
N GLY A 267 9.24 8.69 -7.53
CA GLY A 267 8.66 7.64 -6.68
C GLY A 267 8.89 7.90 -5.18
N ILE A 268 8.26 7.10 -4.34
CA ILE A 268 8.38 7.20 -2.86
C ILE A 268 9.83 7.09 -2.39
N GLY A 269 10.64 6.31 -3.11
CA GLY A 269 12.07 6.22 -2.83
C GLY A 269 12.81 7.56 -2.95
N ALA A 270 12.33 8.52 -3.74
CA ALA A 270 12.91 9.86 -3.81
C ALA A 270 12.59 10.67 -2.53
N GLU A 271 11.34 10.62 -2.05
CA GLU A 271 10.92 11.27 -0.80
C GLU A 271 11.65 10.71 0.43
N ILE A 272 11.80 9.38 0.49
CA ILE A 272 12.56 8.74 1.58
C ILE A 272 14.03 9.18 1.54
N SER A 273 14.63 9.26 0.35
CA SER A 273 16.00 9.72 0.16
C SER A 273 16.14 11.19 0.59
N ALA A 274 15.22 12.06 0.19
CA ALA A 274 15.19 13.47 0.59
C ALA A 274 15.01 13.61 2.10
N THR A 275 14.10 12.86 2.72
CA THR A 275 13.89 12.83 4.17
C THR A 275 15.20 12.54 4.94
N ILE A 276 16.01 11.59 4.46
CA ILE A 276 17.32 11.31 5.08
C ILE A 276 18.33 12.41 4.76
N ALA A 277 18.37 12.91 3.53
CA ALA A 277 19.30 13.95 3.10
C ALA A 277 19.10 15.29 3.83
N GLU A 278 17.86 15.64 4.16
CA GLU A 278 17.50 16.85 4.92
C GLU A 278 17.74 16.70 6.42
N SER A 279 18.10 15.53 6.89
CA SER A 279 18.41 15.25 8.29
C SER A 279 19.92 15.30 8.57
N LYS A 280 20.27 15.37 9.86
CA LYS A 280 21.68 15.25 10.31
C LYS A 280 22.31 13.89 9.95
N LEU A 281 21.52 12.91 9.51
CA LEU A 281 22.01 11.59 9.15
C LEU A 281 22.80 11.59 7.84
N LEU A 282 22.56 12.56 6.94
CA LEU A 282 23.30 12.69 5.69
C LEU A 282 24.83 12.60 5.89
N THR A 283 25.36 13.34 6.86
CA THR A 283 26.81 13.37 7.15
C THR A 283 27.33 12.12 7.83
N THR A 284 26.44 11.21 8.26
CA THR A 284 26.80 9.95 8.93
C THR A 284 26.73 8.74 8.01
N LEU A 285 26.16 8.91 6.82
CA LEU A 285 26.08 7.83 5.84
C LEU A 285 27.47 7.40 5.39
N LYS A 286 27.68 6.10 5.30
CA LYS A 286 28.94 5.48 4.85
C LYS A 286 28.98 5.23 3.34
N ALA A 287 27.83 5.33 2.67
CA ALA A 287 27.69 5.13 1.23
C ALA A 287 26.46 5.89 0.70
N PRO A 288 26.38 6.16 -0.61
CA PRO A 288 25.18 6.72 -1.23
C PRO A 288 23.93 5.84 -1.02
N ILE A 289 22.76 6.45 -0.95
CA ILE A 289 21.48 5.72 -0.88
C ILE A 289 21.22 5.01 -2.21
N ILE A 290 20.87 3.73 -2.17
CA ILE A 290 20.50 2.97 -3.35
C ILE A 290 18.99 2.72 -3.36
N ARG A 291 18.36 2.95 -4.51
CA ARG A 291 16.95 2.67 -4.76
C ARG A 291 16.80 1.49 -5.71
N VAL A 292 16.19 0.42 -5.24
CA VAL A 292 15.77 -0.76 -6.01
C VAL A 292 14.31 -0.56 -6.40
N THR A 293 14.09 -0.22 -7.66
CA THR A 293 12.79 0.23 -8.20
C THR A 293 12.59 -0.29 -9.61
N LEU A 294 11.37 -0.10 -10.16
CA LEU A 294 11.13 -0.30 -11.59
C LEU A 294 11.95 0.69 -12.44
N PRO A 295 12.34 0.30 -13.65
CA PRO A 295 12.86 1.25 -14.64
C PRO A 295 11.78 2.24 -15.08
N ASP A 296 12.18 3.40 -15.61
CA ASP A 296 11.25 4.43 -16.12
C ASP A 296 10.67 4.03 -17.51
N THR A 297 10.04 2.86 -17.55
CA THR A 297 9.35 2.32 -18.72
C THR A 297 8.01 1.71 -18.29
N PRO A 298 7.00 1.68 -19.17
CA PRO A 298 5.77 0.95 -18.89
C PRO A 298 6.01 -0.55 -18.71
N ALA A 299 5.12 -1.23 -17.97
CA ALA A 299 5.18 -2.67 -17.80
C ALA A 299 4.94 -3.39 -19.14
N PRO A 300 5.79 -4.36 -19.51
CA PRO A 300 5.60 -5.15 -20.73
C PRO A 300 4.48 -6.18 -20.57
N ALA A 301 3.88 -6.61 -21.69
CA ALA A 301 2.87 -7.66 -21.72
C ALA A 301 3.46 -9.06 -21.94
N SER A 302 4.70 -9.18 -22.40
CA SER A 302 5.37 -10.48 -22.58
C SER A 302 5.84 -10.99 -21.22
N SER A 303 5.50 -12.23 -20.86
CA SER A 303 5.92 -12.89 -19.61
C SER A 303 7.44 -12.89 -19.40
N VAL A 304 8.22 -13.10 -20.47
CA VAL A 304 9.69 -13.08 -20.40
C VAL A 304 10.22 -11.68 -20.05
N LEU A 305 9.64 -10.64 -20.68
CA LEU A 305 10.01 -9.25 -20.38
C LEU A 305 9.49 -8.81 -19.01
N GLU A 306 8.31 -9.28 -18.64
CA GLU A 306 7.71 -9.00 -17.33
C GLU A 306 8.58 -9.52 -16.18
N GLN A 307 9.14 -10.74 -16.31
CA GLN A 307 10.08 -11.31 -15.33
C GLN A 307 11.38 -10.51 -15.21
N ALA A 308 11.81 -9.85 -16.28
CA ALA A 308 12.99 -8.98 -16.24
C ALA A 308 12.69 -7.55 -15.76
N TYR A 309 11.42 -7.15 -15.75
CA TYR A 309 10.98 -5.79 -15.42
C TYR A 309 10.87 -5.58 -13.91
N TYR A 310 10.34 -6.54 -13.17
CA TYR A 310 10.11 -6.41 -11.74
C TYR A 310 11.35 -6.75 -10.92
N PRO A 311 11.71 -5.90 -9.93
CA PRO A 311 12.84 -6.17 -9.05
C PRO A 311 12.55 -7.34 -8.11
N GLU A 312 13.57 -8.16 -7.90
CA GLU A 312 13.55 -9.36 -7.10
C GLU A 312 14.56 -9.29 -5.93
N SER A 313 14.59 -10.30 -5.07
CA SER A 313 15.52 -10.38 -3.94
C SER A 313 17.00 -10.27 -4.37
N LYS A 314 17.36 -10.80 -5.55
CA LYS A 314 18.71 -10.68 -6.13
C LYS A 314 19.15 -9.23 -6.37
N ASP A 315 18.21 -8.36 -6.75
CA ASP A 315 18.50 -6.95 -7.03
C ASP A 315 18.74 -6.18 -5.72
N ILE A 316 18.01 -6.55 -4.66
CA ILE A 316 18.26 -6.05 -3.29
C ILE A 316 19.63 -6.53 -2.79
N ASN A 317 19.96 -7.81 -2.99
CA ASN A 317 21.28 -8.36 -2.62
C ASN A 317 22.41 -7.61 -3.30
N LEU A 318 22.29 -7.36 -4.59
CA LEU A 318 23.29 -6.59 -5.35
C LEU A 318 23.42 -5.16 -4.80
N ALA A 319 22.30 -4.51 -4.52
CA ALA A 319 22.28 -3.15 -3.95
C ALA A 319 22.99 -3.10 -2.59
N VAL A 320 22.73 -4.09 -1.71
CA VAL A 320 23.38 -4.18 -0.40
C VAL A 320 24.87 -4.40 -0.55
N LYS A 321 25.31 -5.32 -1.41
CA LYS A 321 26.73 -5.61 -1.67
C LYS A 321 27.46 -4.36 -2.19
N ASN A 322 26.83 -3.61 -3.08
CA ASN A 322 27.39 -2.34 -3.59
C ASN A 322 27.56 -1.25 -2.51
N LEU A 323 26.77 -1.29 -1.43
CA LEU A 323 26.92 -0.38 -0.29
C LEU A 323 28.02 -0.78 0.69
N LEU A 324 28.46 -2.02 0.64
CA LEU A 324 29.45 -2.56 1.57
C LEU A 324 30.87 -2.51 1.02
N ASN A 325 31.00 -2.49 -0.31
CA ASN A 325 32.27 -2.30 -1.02
C ASN A 325 32.64 -0.80 -1.09
#